data_0698a0b2b0346ac8ea3b0207d9bb0164
#
_entry.id   0698a0b2b0346ac8ea3b0207d9bb0164
#
_cell.length_a   1.000
_cell.length_b   1.000
_cell.length_c   1.000
_cell.angle_alpha   90.00
_cell.angle_beta   90.00
_cell.angle_gamma   90.00
#
_symmetry.space_group_name_H-M   'P 1'
#
loop_
_entity.id
_entity.type
_entity.pdbx_description
1 polymer ?
#
loop_
_entity_poly.entity_id
_entity_poly.type
_entity_poly.pdbx_seq_one_letter_code
_entity_poly.pdbx_strand_id
1 'polypeptide(L)'
;GTLDIAIAESISGRVTLLAHGGIAMCGGRDFDRILFDSIVKPWLLENFDLPEDLTTNPQFKSLLRMATWATEKAKIELSQKEEAVVSLPETELGVRDQAGEEIYIDITIDRKRYDGLIGPKVEESIVSARETLEKAGLSPHDVERVVFVGGPTHYKPLRDKVAFELGIAPSTDVNPMTAVAEGAAVFAESIDWASQSRGRKSARGAISAGGALDLSFNYIARTPNSKAKIVAKLGSSAPAGVEFQIDSLDTGWSSGRIALKDGAGIELNLTKPGDNIFKVFVFDSNGGPVSLREDKIVIARTAASIDAIPASHSVGVEARDKVGGRLSLDYLVREGDQLPKKGKKTFKAGESLKAGSAGSIKFKLWEGDISDPINDNRFIGMFEIKGTDFDDGVIAAGAELICEYEELDSGNIVLEVSVPSISGSFQSGRNFYSSQEGKVDYTNQAKNIQEQSDHTLQRLDEMASKVDDPRLEQAREKLEQASTIKTDEADPETAKQAMDDVQEAKRLLALTRKEHLKDRSEEHTSELQSPMFISY
;
A
#
# COMPACT_ATOMS: atom_id res chain seq x y z
N GLY A 1 -15.30 -5.07 6.26
CA GLY A 1 -13.94 -4.77 6.73
C GLY A 1 -12.88 -5.56 5.99
N THR A 2 -11.60 -5.19 6.15
CA THR A 2 -10.46 -5.90 5.54
C THR A 2 -9.74 -6.73 6.58
N LEU A 3 -9.20 -7.85 6.16
CA LEU A 3 -8.14 -8.55 6.86
C LEU A 3 -6.82 -8.18 6.17
N ASP A 4 -5.88 -7.64 6.93
CA ASP A 4 -4.54 -7.32 6.46
C ASP A 4 -3.53 -8.24 7.16
N ILE A 5 -2.63 -8.82 6.39
CA ILE A 5 -1.61 -9.74 6.87
C ILE A 5 -0.25 -9.15 6.52
N ALA A 6 0.63 -9.05 7.50
CA ALA A 6 1.97 -8.55 7.34
C ALA A 6 2.98 -9.53 7.94
N ILE A 7 4.00 -9.87 7.19
CA ILE A 7 5.13 -10.67 7.68
C ILE A 7 6.31 -9.73 7.82
N ALA A 8 6.79 -9.58 9.05
CA ALA A 8 7.85 -8.66 9.39
C ALA A 8 8.97 -9.35 10.16
N GLU A 9 10.20 -8.93 9.89
CA GLU A 9 11.39 -9.27 10.66
C GLU A 9 11.75 -8.09 11.56
N SER A 10 12.10 -8.38 12.81
CA SER A 10 12.57 -7.36 13.75
C SER A 10 13.92 -7.74 14.33
N ILE A 11 14.96 -6.96 13.99
CA ILE A 11 16.32 -7.15 14.47
C ILE A 11 16.81 -5.87 15.13
N SER A 12 17.08 -5.93 16.43
CA SER A 12 17.64 -4.79 17.19
C SER A 12 16.84 -3.50 17.04
N GLY A 13 15.51 -3.57 17.02
CA GLY A 13 14.61 -2.43 16.85
C GLY A 13 14.45 -1.96 15.41
N ARG A 14 15.05 -2.63 14.45
CA ARG A 14 14.78 -2.42 13.02
C ARG A 14 13.72 -3.38 12.56
N VAL A 15 12.67 -2.86 11.94
CA VAL A 15 11.56 -3.63 11.42
C VAL A 15 11.59 -3.57 9.90
N THR A 16 11.63 -4.73 9.27
CA THR A 16 11.53 -4.90 7.81
C THR A 16 10.27 -5.67 7.49
N LEU A 17 9.41 -5.12 6.65
CA LEU A 17 8.26 -5.82 6.11
C LEU A 17 8.74 -6.73 4.96
N LEU A 18 8.57 -8.04 5.13
CA LEU A 18 9.02 -9.04 4.15
C LEU A 18 7.96 -9.33 3.10
N ALA A 19 6.72 -9.44 3.52
CA ALA A 19 5.57 -9.57 2.63
C ALA A 19 4.30 -9.04 3.30
N HIS A 20 3.32 -8.74 2.48
CA HIS A 20 1.97 -8.41 2.91
C HIS A 20 0.95 -9.13 2.03
N GLY A 21 -0.22 -9.34 2.58
CA GLY A 21 -1.37 -9.93 1.94
C GLY A 21 -2.63 -9.51 2.68
N GLY A 22 -3.76 -10.02 2.25
CA GLY A 22 -5.04 -9.75 2.90
C GLY A 22 -6.20 -10.06 1.99
N ILE A 23 -7.38 -10.03 2.58
CA ILE A 23 -8.65 -10.21 1.88
C ILE A 23 -9.63 -9.15 2.32
N ALA A 24 -10.39 -8.63 1.37
CA ALA A 24 -11.51 -7.76 1.68
C ALA A 24 -12.70 -8.58 2.25
N MET A 25 -13.64 -7.92 2.88
CA MET A 25 -14.86 -8.54 3.42
C MET A 25 -14.59 -9.69 4.41
N CYS A 26 -13.50 -9.59 5.20
CA CYS A 26 -13.12 -10.56 6.23
C CYS A 26 -12.79 -9.89 7.57
N GLY A 27 -13.65 -9.00 8.01
CA GLY A 27 -13.50 -8.28 9.26
C GLY A 27 -14.71 -8.41 10.17
N GLY A 28 -14.72 -7.67 11.28
CA GLY A 28 -15.79 -7.73 12.28
C GLY A 28 -17.17 -7.39 11.74
N ARG A 29 -17.24 -6.40 10.84
CA ARG A 29 -18.50 -6.00 10.18
C ARG A 29 -19.05 -7.08 9.25
N ASP A 30 -18.18 -7.89 8.67
CA ASP A 30 -18.61 -8.98 7.80
C ASP A 30 -19.17 -10.12 8.63
N PHE A 31 -18.60 -10.37 9.81
CA PHE A 31 -19.16 -11.31 10.79
C PHE A 31 -20.53 -10.83 11.31
N ASP A 32 -20.71 -9.52 11.53
CA ASP A 32 -22.01 -8.95 11.88
C ASP A 32 -23.03 -9.19 10.77
N ARG A 33 -22.62 -8.96 9.51
CA ARG A 33 -23.48 -9.20 8.35
C ARG A 33 -23.86 -10.67 8.22
N ILE A 34 -22.91 -11.59 8.36
CA ILE A 34 -23.16 -13.03 8.33
C ILE A 34 -24.19 -13.43 9.40
N LEU A 35 -24.04 -12.94 10.63
CA LEU A 35 -25.01 -13.19 11.70
C LEU A 35 -26.37 -12.61 11.39
N PHE A 36 -26.41 -11.36 10.92
CA PHE A 36 -27.65 -10.68 10.57
C PHE A 36 -28.38 -11.41 9.46
N ASP A 37 -27.73 -11.71 8.36
CA ASP A 37 -28.33 -12.33 7.17
C ASP A 37 -28.74 -13.79 7.41
N SER A 38 -27.96 -14.52 8.25
CA SER A 38 -28.21 -15.95 8.49
C SER A 38 -29.15 -16.23 9.66
N ILE A 39 -29.33 -15.29 10.58
CA ILE A 39 -30.10 -15.53 11.81
C ILE A 39 -31.18 -14.46 11.99
N VAL A 40 -30.80 -13.18 12.03
CA VAL A 40 -31.68 -12.10 12.47
C VAL A 40 -32.72 -11.77 11.40
N LYS A 41 -32.29 -11.61 10.15
CA LYS A 41 -33.18 -11.33 9.03
C LYS A 41 -34.18 -12.45 8.75
N PRO A 42 -33.81 -13.74 8.68
CA PRO A 42 -34.78 -14.82 8.56
C PRO A 42 -35.78 -14.85 9.69
N TRP A 43 -35.32 -14.67 10.94
CA TRP A 43 -36.20 -14.64 12.09
C TRP A 43 -37.22 -13.49 12.02
N LEU A 44 -36.79 -12.28 11.59
CA LEU A 44 -37.69 -11.15 11.40
C LEU A 44 -38.75 -11.44 10.34
N LEU A 45 -38.36 -12.03 9.21
CA LEU A 45 -39.28 -12.40 8.11
C LEU A 45 -40.24 -13.52 8.50
N GLU A 46 -39.86 -14.39 9.42
CA GLU A 46 -40.69 -15.49 9.92
C GLU A 46 -41.75 -15.02 10.92
N ASN A 47 -41.39 -14.01 11.74
CA ASN A 47 -42.24 -13.59 12.88
C ASN A 47 -43.10 -12.36 12.59
N PHE A 48 -42.78 -11.57 11.56
CA PHE A 48 -43.47 -10.32 11.22
C PHE A 48 -43.82 -10.24 9.73
N ASP A 49 -44.91 -9.53 9.43
CA ASP A 49 -45.30 -9.24 8.06
C ASP A 49 -44.44 -8.12 7.47
N LEU A 50 -43.27 -8.51 6.94
CA LEU A 50 -42.29 -7.62 6.38
C LEU A 50 -42.20 -7.81 4.86
N PRO A 51 -41.93 -6.71 4.08
CA PRO A 51 -41.85 -6.82 2.63
C PRO A 51 -40.57 -7.54 2.19
N GLU A 52 -40.61 -8.13 0.99
CA GLU A 52 -39.44 -8.80 0.39
C GLU A 52 -38.26 -7.83 0.18
N ASP A 53 -38.54 -6.55 -0.08
CA ASP A 53 -37.59 -5.48 -0.27
C ASP A 53 -37.14 -4.83 1.06
N LEU A 54 -37.26 -5.54 2.20
CA LEU A 54 -36.95 -5.06 3.54
C LEU A 54 -35.63 -4.27 3.61
N THR A 55 -34.59 -4.72 2.90
CA THR A 55 -33.25 -4.14 2.94
C THR A 55 -33.15 -2.79 2.23
N THR A 56 -34.00 -2.55 1.22
CA THR A 56 -34.02 -1.31 0.42
C THR A 56 -35.14 -0.37 0.79
N ASN A 57 -36.12 -0.86 1.53
CA ASN A 57 -37.30 -0.08 1.88
C ASN A 57 -36.98 1.00 2.93
N PRO A 58 -37.14 2.30 2.60
CA PRO A 58 -36.81 3.39 3.51
C PRO A 58 -37.59 3.35 4.84
N GLN A 59 -38.79 2.75 4.86
CA GLN A 59 -39.63 2.63 6.06
C GLN A 59 -38.94 1.80 7.15
N PHE A 60 -38.20 0.73 6.75
CA PHE A 60 -37.55 -0.18 7.67
C PHE A 60 -36.06 0.11 7.92
N LYS A 61 -35.52 1.22 7.37
CA LYS A 61 -34.12 1.59 7.53
C LYS A 61 -33.68 1.72 9.02
N SER A 62 -34.59 2.21 9.88
CA SER A 62 -34.31 2.30 11.32
C SER A 62 -34.24 0.91 11.97
N LEU A 63 -35.18 0.02 11.61
CA LEU A 63 -35.18 -1.38 12.06
C LEU A 63 -33.84 -2.06 11.72
N LEU A 64 -33.44 -2.00 10.45
CA LEU A 64 -32.21 -2.63 9.99
C LEU A 64 -30.98 -2.11 10.70
N ARG A 65 -30.88 -0.80 10.88
CA ARG A 65 -29.75 -0.18 11.60
C ARG A 65 -29.67 -0.64 13.04
N MET A 66 -30.80 -0.67 13.76
CA MET A 66 -30.85 -1.07 15.16
C MET A 66 -30.64 -2.57 15.31
N ALA A 67 -31.20 -3.38 14.43
CA ALA A 67 -30.99 -4.82 14.41
C ALA A 67 -29.54 -5.19 14.14
N THR A 68 -28.87 -4.52 13.19
CA THR A 68 -27.43 -4.70 12.95
C THR A 68 -26.60 -4.33 14.18
N TRP A 69 -26.92 -3.23 14.84
CA TRP A 69 -26.25 -2.81 16.08
C TRP A 69 -26.44 -3.82 17.24
N ALA A 70 -27.66 -4.35 17.41
CA ALA A 70 -27.92 -5.38 18.40
C ALA A 70 -27.17 -6.69 18.09
N THR A 71 -27.06 -7.03 16.81
CA THR A 71 -26.28 -8.19 16.32
C THR A 71 -24.80 -8.02 16.65
N GLU A 72 -24.21 -6.84 16.39
CA GLU A 72 -22.83 -6.52 16.76
C GLU A 72 -22.60 -6.66 18.28
N LYS A 73 -23.51 -6.15 19.10
CA LYS A 73 -23.44 -6.32 20.56
C LYS A 73 -23.42 -7.79 20.97
N ALA A 74 -24.32 -8.59 20.44
CA ALA A 74 -24.38 -10.02 20.74
C ALA A 74 -23.09 -10.73 20.30
N LYS A 75 -22.54 -10.41 19.11
CA LYS A 75 -21.23 -10.92 18.67
C LYS A 75 -20.12 -10.57 19.66
N ILE A 76 -20.07 -9.33 20.16
CA ILE A 76 -19.07 -8.89 21.15
C ILE A 76 -19.24 -9.69 22.45
N GLU A 77 -20.47 -9.91 22.91
CA GLU A 77 -20.74 -10.71 24.11
C GLU A 77 -20.27 -12.16 23.96
N LEU A 78 -20.43 -12.78 22.77
CA LEU A 78 -19.92 -14.13 22.48
C LEU A 78 -18.40 -14.26 22.67
N SER A 79 -17.65 -13.16 22.62
CA SER A 79 -16.22 -13.19 22.96
C SER A 79 -15.95 -13.54 24.43
N GLN A 80 -16.91 -13.31 25.31
CA GLN A 80 -16.81 -13.51 26.76
C GLN A 80 -17.74 -14.61 27.28
N LYS A 81 -18.88 -14.84 26.62
CA LYS A 81 -19.94 -15.77 27.03
C LYS A 81 -20.14 -16.88 26.03
N GLU A 82 -20.66 -18.02 26.45
CA GLU A 82 -21.01 -19.14 25.55
C GLU A 82 -22.27 -18.86 24.73
N GLU A 83 -23.14 -17.98 25.23
CA GLU A 83 -24.39 -17.57 24.58
C GLU A 83 -24.57 -16.06 24.74
N ALA A 84 -25.21 -15.44 23.75
CA ALA A 84 -25.59 -14.04 23.74
C ALA A 84 -26.98 -13.87 23.12
N VAL A 85 -27.66 -12.78 23.48
CA VAL A 85 -29.02 -12.50 23.00
C VAL A 85 -28.98 -11.26 22.12
N VAL A 86 -29.48 -11.37 20.89
CA VAL A 86 -29.83 -10.21 20.08
C VAL A 86 -31.18 -9.73 20.56
N SER A 87 -31.20 -8.69 21.37
CA SER A 87 -32.41 -8.18 22.01
C SER A 87 -32.66 -6.71 21.65
N LEU A 88 -33.86 -6.45 21.19
CA LEU A 88 -34.41 -5.11 20.97
C LEU A 88 -35.90 -5.11 21.29
N PRO A 89 -36.34 -4.46 22.40
CA PRO A 89 -37.74 -4.35 22.77
C PRO A 89 -38.49 -3.41 21.82
N GLU A 90 -39.78 -3.58 21.71
CA GLU A 90 -40.70 -2.77 20.89
C GLU A 90 -40.55 -1.26 21.18
N THR A 91 -40.38 -0.92 22.46
CA THR A 91 -40.26 0.46 22.93
C THR A 91 -39.01 1.19 22.41
N GLU A 92 -37.94 0.45 22.11
CA GLU A 92 -36.72 1.00 21.54
C GLU A 92 -36.78 1.09 20.03
N LEU A 93 -37.39 0.10 19.38
CA LEU A 93 -37.53 0.06 17.93
C LEU A 93 -38.55 1.07 17.41
N GLY A 94 -39.73 1.13 17.99
CA GLY A 94 -40.81 2.03 17.59
C GLY A 94 -41.26 1.84 16.15
N VAL A 95 -41.07 0.64 15.58
CA VAL A 95 -41.39 0.28 14.19
C VAL A 95 -42.50 -0.77 14.20
N ARG A 96 -43.47 -0.63 13.28
CA ARG A 96 -44.54 -1.60 13.07
C ARG A 96 -44.37 -2.31 11.72
N ASP A 97 -44.80 -3.55 11.66
CA ASP A 97 -44.86 -4.32 10.42
C ASP A 97 -46.03 -3.88 9.53
N GLN A 98 -46.25 -4.56 8.39
CA GLN A 98 -47.33 -4.23 7.47
C GLN A 98 -48.71 -4.57 8.03
N ALA A 99 -48.80 -5.48 8.98
CA ALA A 99 -50.06 -5.80 9.70
C ALA A 99 -50.35 -4.82 10.84
N GLY A 100 -49.42 -3.93 11.19
CA GLY A 100 -49.50 -2.94 12.27
C GLY A 100 -49.06 -3.47 13.63
N GLU A 101 -48.45 -4.63 13.70
CA GLU A 101 -47.86 -5.19 14.92
C GLU A 101 -46.52 -4.53 15.27
N GLU A 102 -46.25 -4.35 16.56
CA GLU A 102 -44.98 -3.77 17.04
C GLU A 102 -43.87 -4.81 16.91
N ILE A 103 -42.77 -4.43 16.22
CA ILE A 103 -41.63 -5.31 15.99
C ILE A 103 -40.72 -5.30 17.22
N TYR A 104 -40.26 -6.47 17.61
CA TYR A 104 -39.20 -6.68 18.60
C TYR A 104 -38.20 -7.70 18.07
N ILE A 105 -37.06 -7.87 18.75
CA ILE A 105 -36.07 -8.93 18.46
C ILE A 105 -35.67 -9.57 19.80
N ASP A 106 -35.70 -10.88 19.84
CA ASP A 106 -35.25 -11.68 21.01
C ASP A 106 -34.73 -13.03 20.50
N ILE A 107 -33.45 -13.09 20.19
CA ILE A 107 -32.83 -14.27 19.56
C ILE A 107 -31.58 -14.65 20.36
N THR A 108 -31.55 -15.86 20.91
CA THR A 108 -30.34 -16.42 21.52
C THR A 108 -29.45 -17.06 20.49
N ILE A 109 -28.15 -16.72 20.54
CA ILE A 109 -27.10 -17.26 19.68
C ILE A 109 -26.04 -17.89 20.57
N ASP A 110 -25.67 -19.14 20.31
CA ASP A 110 -24.54 -19.81 20.97
C ASP A 110 -23.24 -19.73 20.14
N ARG A 111 -22.12 -19.95 20.78
CA ARG A 111 -20.79 -19.97 20.13
C ARG A 111 -20.70 -21.00 19.01
N LYS A 112 -21.29 -22.19 19.17
CA LYS A 112 -21.24 -23.25 18.18
C LYS A 112 -21.87 -22.81 16.87
N ARG A 113 -23.02 -22.14 16.94
CA ARG A 113 -23.71 -21.59 15.77
C ARG A 113 -22.91 -20.46 15.13
N TYR A 114 -22.35 -19.57 15.96
CA TYR A 114 -21.48 -18.50 15.50
C TYR A 114 -20.23 -19.02 14.79
N ASP A 115 -19.51 -19.97 15.40
CA ASP A 115 -18.32 -20.61 14.82
C ASP A 115 -18.61 -21.27 13.46
N GLY A 116 -19.75 -21.95 13.35
CA GLY A 116 -20.19 -22.56 12.10
C GLY A 116 -20.42 -21.55 11.00
N LEU A 117 -20.96 -20.37 11.33
CA LEU A 117 -21.26 -19.32 10.36
C LEU A 117 -20.02 -18.56 9.90
N ILE A 118 -19.10 -18.23 10.80
CA ILE A 118 -17.86 -17.50 10.43
C ILE A 118 -16.76 -18.42 9.91
N GLY A 119 -16.90 -19.74 10.10
CA GLY A 119 -15.91 -20.75 9.75
C GLY A 119 -15.32 -20.59 8.36
N PRO A 120 -16.12 -20.45 7.29
CA PRO A 120 -15.60 -20.23 5.93
C PRO A 120 -14.69 -19.00 5.81
N LYS A 121 -15.05 -17.87 6.45
CA LYS A 121 -14.21 -16.66 6.44
C LYS A 121 -12.91 -16.83 7.23
N VAL A 122 -12.94 -17.62 8.29
CA VAL A 122 -11.72 -17.96 9.04
C VAL A 122 -10.80 -18.84 8.19
N GLU A 123 -11.33 -19.80 7.43
CA GLU A 123 -10.54 -20.60 6.49
C GLU A 123 -9.91 -19.74 5.38
N GLU A 124 -10.66 -18.83 4.76
CA GLU A 124 -10.11 -17.86 3.78
C GLU A 124 -8.94 -17.08 4.39
N SER A 125 -9.04 -16.67 5.65
CA SER A 125 -7.96 -15.94 6.35
C SER A 125 -6.70 -16.78 6.52
N ILE A 126 -6.85 -18.07 6.79
CA ILE A 126 -5.73 -19.03 6.95
C ILE A 126 -5.04 -19.27 5.60
N VAL A 127 -5.82 -19.45 4.53
CA VAL A 127 -5.29 -19.60 3.16
C VAL A 127 -4.48 -18.35 2.79
N SER A 128 -5.02 -17.16 2.96
CA SER A 128 -4.33 -15.90 2.67
C SER A 128 -3.05 -15.74 3.48
N ALA A 129 -3.04 -16.19 4.75
CA ALA A 129 -1.84 -16.17 5.58
C ALA A 129 -0.74 -17.11 5.05
N ARG A 130 -1.11 -18.32 4.60
CA ARG A 130 -0.17 -19.27 3.97
C ARG A 130 0.41 -18.72 2.68
N GLU A 131 -0.42 -18.15 1.80
CA GLU A 131 0.04 -17.50 0.56
C GLU A 131 0.99 -16.32 0.84
N THR A 132 0.73 -15.56 1.91
CA THR A 132 1.60 -14.45 2.30
C THR A 132 2.95 -14.96 2.82
N LEU A 133 2.98 -16.10 3.53
CA LEU A 133 4.23 -16.78 3.93
C LEU A 133 5.02 -17.25 2.71
N GLU A 134 4.36 -17.85 1.73
CA GLU A 134 4.99 -18.27 0.47
C GLU A 134 5.59 -17.08 -0.30
N LYS A 135 4.88 -15.96 -0.37
CA LYS A 135 5.40 -14.70 -0.95
C LYS A 135 6.66 -14.21 -0.27
N ALA A 136 6.78 -14.39 1.04
CA ALA A 136 7.99 -14.07 1.80
C ALA A 136 9.11 -15.12 1.63
N GLY A 137 8.84 -16.24 0.98
CA GLY A 137 9.76 -17.38 0.91
C GLY A 137 9.97 -18.09 2.25
N LEU A 138 9.00 -18.00 3.17
CA LEU A 138 9.06 -18.52 4.52
C LEU A 138 8.08 -19.68 4.72
N SER A 139 8.42 -20.54 5.68
CA SER A 139 7.53 -21.55 6.22
C SER A 139 7.00 -21.14 7.61
N PRO A 140 5.96 -21.79 8.15
CA PRO A 140 5.50 -21.52 9.51
C PRO A 140 6.58 -21.69 10.59
N HIS A 141 7.57 -22.55 10.36
CA HIS A 141 8.67 -22.79 11.31
C HIS A 141 9.66 -21.62 11.40
N ASP A 142 9.66 -20.73 10.39
CA ASP A 142 10.52 -19.55 10.36
C ASP A 142 9.90 -18.37 11.11
N VAL A 143 8.63 -18.49 11.53
CA VAL A 143 7.87 -17.45 12.21
C VAL A 143 7.79 -17.73 13.71
N GLU A 144 8.26 -16.79 14.51
CA GLU A 144 8.28 -16.94 15.98
C GLU A 144 6.87 -16.87 16.59
N ARG A 145 6.01 -15.97 16.10
CA ARG A 145 4.68 -15.72 16.66
C ARG A 145 3.72 -15.07 15.67
N VAL A 146 2.42 -15.25 15.90
CA VAL A 146 1.34 -14.48 15.26
C VAL A 146 0.86 -13.40 16.22
N VAL A 147 0.86 -12.16 15.77
CA VAL A 147 0.31 -11.02 16.49
C VAL A 147 -1.09 -10.74 15.96
N PHE A 148 -2.10 -10.85 16.81
CA PHE A 148 -3.49 -10.61 16.45
C PHE A 148 -3.88 -9.17 16.74
N VAL A 149 -4.46 -8.49 15.74
CA VAL A 149 -4.83 -7.07 15.79
C VAL A 149 -6.28 -6.88 15.35
N GLY A 150 -6.98 -5.93 15.95
CA GLY A 150 -8.36 -5.59 15.66
C GLY A 150 -9.39 -6.30 16.54
N GLY A 151 -10.60 -5.75 16.59
CA GLY A 151 -11.68 -6.19 17.48
C GLY A 151 -12.07 -7.67 17.40
N PRO A 152 -12.21 -8.27 16.18
CA PRO A 152 -12.57 -9.69 16.04
C PRO A 152 -11.60 -10.64 16.70
N THR A 153 -10.34 -10.25 16.86
CA THR A 153 -9.32 -11.09 17.48
C THR A 153 -9.44 -11.20 19.02
N HIS A 154 -10.36 -10.48 19.64
CA HIS A 154 -10.75 -10.75 21.04
C HIS A 154 -11.47 -12.09 21.18
N TYR A 155 -12.07 -12.60 20.10
CA TYR A 155 -12.71 -13.90 20.11
C TYR A 155 -11.65 -15.02 20.13
N LYS A 156 -11.45 -15.61 21.32
CA LYS A 156 -10.40 -16.61 21.56
C LYS A 156 -10.47 -17.82 20.62
N PRO A 157 -11.64 -18.43 20.35
CA PRO A 157 -11.73 -19.57 19.43
C PRO A 157 -11.17 -19.28 18.03
N LEU A 158 -11.39 -18.08 17.49
CA LEU A 158 -10.82 -17.65 16.22
C LEU A 158 -9.29 -17.64 16.27
N ARG A 159 -8.70 -17.01 17.29
CA ARG A 159 -7.24 -16.96 17.45
C ARG A 159 -6.63 -18.34 17.59
N ASP A 160 -7.25 -19.18 18.42
CA ASP A 160 -6.76 -20.54 18.67
C ASP A 160 -6.80 -21.36 17.38
N LYS A 161 -7.88 -21.25 16.59
CA LYS A 161 -8.00 -21.96 15.31
C LYS A 161 -6.95 -21.49 14.32
N VAL A 162 -6.78 -20.18 14.13
CA VAL A 162 -5.78 -19.63 13.19
C VAL A 162 -4.36 -20.04 13.60
N ALA A 163 -4.02 -19.89 14.89
CA ALA A 163 -2.70 -20.28 15.40
C ALA A 163 -2.42 -21.78 15.24
N PHE A 164 -3.41 -22.61 15.53
CA PHE A 164 -3.32 -24.08 15.40
C PHE A 164 -3.13 -24.49 13.93
N GLU A 165 -3.94 -23.96 13.02
CA GLU A 165 -3.89 -24.28 11.60
C GLU A 165 -2.61 -23.79 10.89
N LEU A 166 -2.07 -22.67 11.34
CA LEU A 166 -0.78 -22.15 10.86
C LEU A 166 0.40 -22.87 11.53
N GLY A 167 0.21 -23.50 12.70
CA GLY A 167 1.30 -24.09 13.48
C GLY A 167 2.24 -23.06 14.11
N ILE A 168 1.75 -21.81 14.35
CA ILE A 168 2.54 -20.68 14.86
C ILE A 168 1.94 -20.23 16.20
N ALA A 169 2.80 -20.00 17.20
CA ALA A 169 2.36 -19.57 18.53
C ALA A 169 1.69 -18.18 18.51
N PRO A 170 0.52 -17.98 19.16
CA PRO A 170 -0.10 -16.68 19.25
C PRO A 170 0.62 -15.81 20.28
N SER A 171 0.83 -14.53 19.95
CA SER A 171 1.26 -13.50 20.93
C SER A 171 0.05 -12.90 21.62
N THR A 172 0.19 -12.67 22.94
CA THR A 172 -0.82 -12.01 23.77
C THR A 172 -0.31 -10.68 24.34
N ASP A 173 0.88 -10.25 23.93
CA ASP A 173 1.58 -9.11 24.53
C ASP A 173 1.10 -7.75 24.01
N VAL A 174 0.29 -7.75 22.95
CA VAL A 174 -0.19 -6.54 22.26
C VAL A 174 -1.68 -6.37 22.46
N ASN A 175 -2.11 -5.16 22.78
CA ASN A 175 -3.54 -4.83 22.80
C ASN A 175 -4.08 -4.73 21.38
N PRO A 176 -5.00 -5.62 20.95
CA PRO A 176 -5.49 -5.63 19.58
C PRO A 176 -6.16 -4.33 19.11
N MET A 177 -6.73 -3.56 20.06
CA MET A 177 -7.49 -2.34 19.75
C MET A 177 -6.59 -1.12 19.54
N THR A 178 -5.41 -1.08 20.16
CA THR A 178 -4.50 0.07 20.10
C THR A 178 -3.24 -0.16 19.29
N ALA A 179 -2.95 -1.41 18.94
CA ALA A 179 -1.71 -1.82 18.27
C ALA A 179 -1.39 -1.01 17.00
N VAL A 180 -2.39 -0.74 16.15
CA VAL A 180 -2.20 0.03 14.92
C VAL A 180 -1.84 1.48 15.23
N ALA A 181 -2.53 2.11 16.20
CA ALA A 181 -2.26 3.48 16.61
C ALA A 181 -0.88 3.62 17.28
N GLU A 182 -0.50 2.66 18.12
CA GLU A 182 0.80 2.60 18.76
C GLU A 182 1.90 2.39 17.73
N GLY A 183 1.71 1.46 16.79
CA GLY A 183 2.63 1.24 15.67
C GLY A 183 2.79 2.47 14.78
N ALA A 184 1.71 3.18 14.48
CA ALA A 184 1.75 4.43 13.73
C ALA A 184 2.53 5.53 14.47
N ALA A 185 2.41 5.61 15.79
CA ALA A 185 3.18 6.56 16.60
C ALA A 185 4.69 6.24 16.58
N VAL A 186 5.05 4.95 16.72
CA VAL A 186 6.44 4.49 16.61
C VAL A 186 7.01 4.76 15.21
N PHE A 187 6.22 4.51 14.18
CA PHE A 187 6.60 4.83 12.80
C PHE A 187 6.83 6.34 12.61
N ALA A 188 5.90 7.17 13.08
CA ALA A 188 6.01 8.62 13.00
C ALA A 188 7.26 9.14 13.72
N GLU A 189 7.62 8.55 14.88
CA GLU A 189 8.87 8.88 15.58
C GLU A 189 10.10 8.55 14.74
N SER A 190 10.07 7.49 13.94
CA SER A 190 11.21 7.05 13.11
C SER A 190 11.51 8.00 11.93
N ILE A 191 10.59 8.87 11.55
CA ILE A 191 10.69 9.77 10.40
C ILE A 191 11.34 11.09 10.81
N ASP A 192 12.31 11.56 10.03
CA ASP A 192 12.86 12.91 10.17
C ASP A 192 12.00 13.94 9.44
N TRP A 193 11.08 14.54 10.19
CA TRP A 193 10.16 15.56 9.67
C TRP A 193 10.85 16.88 9.29
N ALA A 194 12.02 17.16 9.83
CA ALA A 194 12.78 18.37 9.50
C ALA A 194 13.38 18.30 8.08
N SER A 195 13.62 17.12 7.55
CA SER A 195 14.09 16.93 6.17
C SER A 195 12.99 17.01 5.11
N GLN A 196 11.72 17.10 5.50
CA GLN A 196 10.57 17.19 4.58
C GLN A 196 10.55 18.46 3.72
N SER A 197 11.19 19.55 4.14
CA SER A 197 11.33 20.77 3.33
C SER A 197 12.00 20.52 1.96
N ARG A 198 12.56 19.33 1.74
CA ARG A 198 13.18 18.87 0.49
C ARG A 198 12.41 17.73 -0.21
N GLY A 199 11.15 17.48 0.16
CA GLY A 199 10.32 16.43 -0.46
C GLY A 199 10.71 15.00 -0.10
N ARG A 200 11.55 14.76 0.90
CA ARG A 200 12.02 13.42 1.29
C ARG A 200 11.77 13.14 2.77
N LYS A 201 11.07 12.08 3.06
CA LYS A 201 11.05 11.43 4.38
C LYS A 201 12.33 10.60 4.49
N SER A 202 13.40 11.14 5.07
CA SER A 202 14.67 10.44 5.24
C SER A 202 15.14 10.55 6.67
N ALA A 203 15.61 9.44 7.24
CA ALA A 203 16.31 9.43 8.53
C ALA A 203 17.75 9.97 8.42
N ARG A 204 18.15 10.48 7.25
CA ARG A 204 19.51 11.00 7.02
C ARG A 204 19.54 12.51 7.17
N GLY A 205 20.42 13.00 8.07
CA GLY A 205 20.73 14.40 8.25
C GLY A 205 22.03 14.78 7.54
N ALA A 206 22.14 16.04 7.16
CA ALA A 206 23.39 16.62 6.68
C ALA A 206 23.47 18.07 7.15
N ILE A 207 24.62 18.48 7.65
CA ILE A 207 24.97 19.88 7.89
C ILE A 207 26.09 20.29 6.95
N SER A 208 26.06 21.52 6.48
CA SER A 208 27.09 22.07 5.59
C SER A 208 27.82 23.24 6.24
N ALA A 209 29.15 23.30 6.04
CA ALA A 209 29.92 24.46 6.35
C ALA A 209 29.68 25.55 5.29
N GLY A 210 29.30 26.74 5.73
CA GLY A 210 29.27 27.91 4.85
C GLY A 210 30.66 28.52 4.71
N GLY A 211 31.00 29.11 3.56
CA GLY A 211 32.25 29.80 3.34
C GLY A 211 33.19 29.10 2.36
N ALA A 212 34.52 29.31 2.53
CA ALA A 212 35.55 28.83 1.59
C ALA A 212 35.78 27.30 1.60
N LEU A 213 35.21 26.57 2.56
CA LEU A 213 35.32 25.13 2.69
C LEU A 213 34.00 24.47 2.21
N ASP A 214 34.09 23.71 1.11
CA ASP A 214 32.98 22.84 0.65
C ASP A 214 32.99 21.54 1.46
N LEU A 215 32.45 21.64 2.67
CA LEU A 215 32.41 20.58 3.69
C LEU A 215 30.98 20.33 4.12
N SER A 216 30.61 19.07 4.17
CA SER A 216 29.35 18.60 4.78
C SER A 216 29.61 17.42 5.73
N PHE A 217 28.76 17.28 6.74
CA PHE A 217 28.72 16.11 7.61
C PHE A 217 27.44 15.35 7.38
N ASN A 218 27.57 14.09 6.97
CA ASN A 218 26.46 13.19 6.74
C ASN A 218 26.27 12.25 7.93
N TYR A 219 25.06 12.11 8.39
CA TYR A 219 24.70 11.28 9.53
C TYR A 219 23.30 10.74 9.43
N ILE A 220 22.97 9.73 10.24
CA ILE A 220 21.59 9.24 10.40
C ILE A 220 20.95 10.07 11.51
N ALA A 221 19.93 10.88 11.18
CA ALA A 221 19.28 11.77 12.14
C ALA A 221 18.37 11.02 13.14
N ARG A 222 17.90 9.82 12.78
CA ARG A 222 17.04 8.97 13.64
C ARG A 222 17.47 7.52 13.54
N THR A 223 17.66 6.86 14.67
CA THR A 223 18.11 5.46 14.72
C THR A 223 17.69 4.80 16.03
N PRO A 224 17.30 3.52 16.04
CA PRO A 224 17.08 2.76 17.27
C PRO A 224 18.38 2.35 17.96
N ASN A 225 19.52 2.43 17.25
CA ASN A 225 20.81 2.01 17.79
C ASN A 225 21.30 2.97 18.87
N SER A 226 22.05 2.45 19.84
CA SER A 226 22.75 3.26 20.85
C SER A 226 23.99 3.99 20.32
N LYS A 227 24.32 3.78 19.03
CA LYS A 227 25.48 4.36 18.36
C LYS A 227 25.10 4.88 16.98
N ALA A 228 25.68 5.99 16.58
CA ALA A 228 25.52 6.59 15.25
C ALA A 228 26.86 7.01 14.68
N LYS A 229 27.00 6.91 13.35
CA LYS A 229 28.21 7.32 12.65
C LYS A 229 27.99 8.66 11.96
N ILE A 230 28.92 9.59 12.13
CA ILE A 230 29.03 10.83 11.36
C ILE A 230 30.20 10.69 10.38
N VAL A 231 30.01 11.14 9.15
CA VAL A 231 31.01 11.07 8.09
C VAL A 231 31.18 12.45 7.47
N ALA A 232 32.42 12.97 7.50
CA ALA A 232 32.80 14.19 6.80
C ALA A 232 32.86 13.92 5.29
N LYS A 233 32.27 14.82 4.48
CA LYS A 233 32.29 14.77 3.03
C LYS A 233 32.78 16.10 2.48
N LEU A 234 33.81 16.05 1.65
CA LEU A 234 34.41 17.18 1.00
C LEU A 234 34.03 17.25 -0.47
N GLY A 235 33.57 18.40 -0.94
CA GLY A 235 33.29 18.65 -2.37
C GLY A 235 34.58 19.03 -3.14
N SER A 236 35.63 19.50 -2.41
CA SER A 236 36.95 19.77 -2.92
C SER A 236 37.99 19.33 -1.91
N SER A 237 39.27 19.17 -2.29
CA SER A 237 40.32 18.77 -1.35
C SER A 237 40.46 19.81 -0.23
N ALA A 238 40.40 19.34 1.02
CA ALA A 238 40.69 20.22 2.16
C ALA A 238 42.14 20.66 2.16
N PRO A 239 42.45 21.91 2.57
CA PRO A 239 43.80 22.31 2.84
C PRO A 239 44.46 21.39 3.90
N ALA A 240 45.77 21.13 3.76
CA ALA A 240 46.49 20.32 4.73
C ALA A 240 46.43 20.97 6.12
N GLY A 241 46.29 20.17 7.17
CA GLY A 241 46.26 20.64 8.56
C GLY A 241 44.91 21.10 9.09
N VAL A 242 43.83 20.99 8.31
CA VAL A 242 42.47 21.26 8.80
C VAL A 242 41.98 20.08 9.64
N GLU A 243 41.39 20.39 10.79
CA GLU A 243 40.87 19.42 11.77
C GLU A 243 39.42 19.71 12.11
N PHE A 244 38.71 18.69 12.60
CA PHE A 244 37.38 18.86 13.18
C PHE A 244 37.27 18.16 14.54
N GLN A 245 36.33 18.59 15.35
CA GLN A 245 36.02 18.04 16.66
C GLN A 245 34.50 18.01 16.84
N ILE A 246 33.98 16.97 17.50
CA ILE A 246 32.59 16.83 17.82
C ILE A 246 32.43 16.62 19.32
N ASP A 247 31.65 17.48 19.95
CA ASP A 247 31.39 17.44 21.39
C ASP A 247 29.91 17.13 21.65
N SER A 248 29.64 16.22 22.58
CA SER A 248 28.26 15.97 23.06
C SER A 248 27.85 17.05 24.05
N LEU A 249 26.78 17.78 23.76
CA LEU A 249 26.19 18.76 24.67
C LEU A 249 25.44 18.12 25.83
N ASP A 250 25.09 16.87 25.72
CA ASP A 250 24.35 16.13 26.75
C ASP A 250 25.28 15.53 27.82
N THR A 251 26.46 15.07 27.42
CA THR A 251 27.34 14.30 28.31
C THR A 251 28.71 14.98 28.57
N GLY A 252 29.03 16.04 27.81
CA GLY A 252 30.35 16.66 27.83
C GLY A 252 31.45 15.81 27.18
N TRP A 253 31.10 14.69 26.52
CA TRP A 253 32.08 13.91 25.77
C TRP A 253 32.60 14.68 24.55
N SER A 254 33.89 14.53 24.28
CA SER A 254 34.55 15.13 23.11
C SER A 254 35.29 14.07 22.31
N SER A 255 35.23 14.20 20.98
CA SER A 255 36.04 13.37 20.09
C SER A 255 37.52 13.72 20.10
N GLY A 256 37.90 14.88 20.67
CA GLY A 256 39.17 15.51 20.38
C GLY A 256 39.27 15.94 18.91
N ARG A 257 40.42 16.52 18.54
CA ARG A 257 40.71 16.99 17.18
C ARG A 257 41.07 15.83 16.26
N ILE A 258 40.45 15.78 15.10
CA ILE A 258 40.62 14.75 14.09
C ILE A 258 40.94 15.41 12.77
N ALA A 259 41.95 14.90 12.06
CA ALA A 259 42.31 15.42 10.75
C ALA A 259 41.13 15.30 9.76
N LEU A 260 40.78 16.39 9.11
CA LEU A 260 39.67 16.45 8.15
C LEU A 260 40.12 15.85 6.82
N LYS A 261 39.53 14.71 6.49
CA LYS A 261 39.71 14.00 5.21
C LYS A 261 38.35 13.60 4.68
N ASP A 262 38.22 13.50 3.38
CA ASP A 262 36.99 12.95 2.79
C ASP A 262 36.75 11.51 3.27
N GLY A 263 35.53 11.23 3.74
CA GLY A 263 35.18 9.95 4.35
C GLY A 263 35.63 9.78 5.82
N ALA A 264 36.29 10.77 6.45
CA ALA A 264 36.62 10.69 7.86
C ALA A 264 35.33 10.54 8.69
N GLY A 265 35.26 9.48 9.49
CA GLY A 265 34.05 9.16 10.25
C GLY A 265 34.33 8.97 11.74
N ILE A 266 33.36 9.36 12.56
CA ILE A 266 33.32 9.17 14.00
C ILE A 266 32.06 8.39 14.38
N GLU A 267 32.21 7.49 15.35
CA GLU A 267 31.10 6.84 16.02
C GLU A 267 30.72 7.63 17.28
N LEU A 268 29.45 8.00 17.39
CA LEU A 268 28.90 8.74 18.52
C LEU A 268 28.01 7.80 19.36
N ASN A 269 28.09 7.93 20.67
CA ASN A 269 27.21 7.23 21.60
C ASN A 269 25.94 8.05 21.85
N LEU A 270 24.78 7.44 21.62
CA LEU A 270 23.46 7.99 21.91
C LEU A 270 23.02 7.51 23.29
N THR A 271 23.27 8.32 24.31
CA THR A 271 23.15 7.90 25.71
C THR A 271 21.73 7.90 26.25
N LYS A 272 20.80 8.61 25.59
CA LYS A 272 19.40 8.71 26.03
C LYS A 272 18.43 8.46 24.86
N PRO A 273 17.22 7.96 25.13
CA PRO A 273 16.12 8.00 24.17
C PRO A 273 15.80 9.46 23.77
N GLY A 274 15.28 9.65 22.55
CA GLY A 274 15.04 10.98 22.00
C GLY A 274 16.32 11.68 21.53
N ASP A 275 16.28 13.00 21.49
CA ASP A 275 17.33 13.83 20.88
C ASP A 275 18.63 13.83 21.69
N ASN A 276 19.72 13.42 21.03
CA ASN A 276 21.09 13.56 21.49
C ASN A 276 21.75 14.66 20.64
N ILE A 277 22.28 15.70 21.32
CA ILE A 277 22.74 16.92 20.68
C ILE A 277 24.26 16.98 20.69
N PHE A 278 24.84 17.19 19.53
CA PHE A 278 26.29 17.32 19.34
C PHE A 278 26.64 18.66 18.69
N LYS A 279 27.76 19.21 19.04
CA LYS A 279 28.31 20.41 18.43
C LYS A 279 29.58 20.08 17.64
N VAL A 280 29.64 20.62 16.42
CA VAL A 280 30.77 20.42 15.50
C VAL A 280 31.64 21.67 15.51
N PHE A 281 32.92 21.48 15.63
CA PHE A 281 33.95 22.51 15.48
C PHE A 281 34.86 22.13 14.33
N VAL A 282 35.27 23.12 13.55
CA VAL A 282 36.28 22.95 12.49
C VAL A 282 37.41 23.96 12.78
N PHE A 283 38.63 23.52 12.58
CA PHE A 283 39.84 24.33 12.83
C PHE A 283 40.68 24.39 11.56
N ASP A 284 41.21 25.57 11.25
CA ASP A 284 42.14 25.76 10.15
C ASP A 284 43.53 25.16 10.45
N SER A 285 44.43 25.23 9.48
CA SER A 285 45.82 24.72 9.62
C SER A 285 46.63 25.38 10.73
N ASN A 286 46.20 26.55 11.24
CA ASN A 286 46.82 27.27 12.33
C ASN A 286 46.13 27.01 13.68
N GLY A 287 45.11 26.15 13.68
CA GLY A 287 44.30 25.84 14.86
C GLY A 287 43.23 26.87 15.20
N GLY A 288 42.99 27.84 14.32
CA GLY A 288 41.94 28.84 14.47
C GLY A 288 40.55 28.25 14.12
N PRO A 289 39.47 28.67 14.83
CA PRO A 289 38.14 28.18 14.56
C PRO A 289 37.59 28.68 13.23
N VAL A 290 37.01 27.77 12.42
CA VAL A 290 36.29 28.08 11.18
C VAL A 290 34.80 28.16 11.48
N SER A 291 34.16 29.28 11.10
CA SER A 291 32.73 29.43 11.29
C SER A 291 31.97 28.49 10.38
N LEU A 292 31.04 27.74 10.95
CA LEU A 292 30.09 26.88 10.24
C LEU A 292 28.75 27.60 10.08
N ARG A 293 28.03 27.32 9.00
CA ARG A 293 26.67 27.80 8.83
C ARG A 293 25.71 27.13 9.82
N GLU A 294 25.90 25.85 10.05
CA GLU A 294 25.21 25.03 11.04
C GLU A 294 26.28 24.23 11.81
N ASP A 295 26.32 24.38 13.12
CA ASP A 295 27.30 23.73 13.97
C ASP A 295 26.71 22.68 14.92
N LYS A 296 25.40 22.43 14.83
CA LYS A 296 24.70 21.46 15.67
C LYS A 296 24.19 20.27 14.86
N ILE A 297 24.42 19.09 15.38
CA ILE A 297 23.89 17.82 14.92
C ILE A 297 22.94 17.30 15.98
N VAL A 298 21.73 16.97 15.58
CA VAL A 298 20.75 16.33 16.44
C VAL A 298 20.48 14.93 15.91
N ILE A 299 20.70 13.92 16.75
CA ILE A 299 20.42 12.53 16.43
C ILE A 299 19.42 11.99 17.45
N ALA A 300 18.23 11.66 17.00
CA ALA A 300 17.22 11.06 17.83
C ALA A 300 17.43 9.55 17.94
N ARG A 301 17.53 9.03 19.16
CA ARG A 301 17.45 7.60 19.42
C ARG A 301 15.99 7.21 19.57
N THR A 302 15.45 6.51 18.56
CA THR A 302 14.04 6.11 18.45
C THR A 302 13.78 4.74 19.07
N ALA A 303 12.52 4.41 19.33
CA ALA A 303 12.12 3.08 19.81
C ALA A 303 12.34 2.00 18.74
N ALA A 304 12.03 2.33 17.48
CA ALA A 304 12.22 1.45 16.34
C ALA A 304 12.52 2.26 15.06
N SER A 305 12.93 1.59 13.98
CA SER A 305 12.95 2.13 12.62
C SER A 305 12.32 1.11 11.67
N ILE A 306 11.66 1.61 10.63
CA ILE A 306 11.16 0.78 9.54
C ILE A 306 12.10 0.99 8.36
N ASP A 307 12.80 -0.08 7.96
CA ASP A 307 13.87 0.01 6.98
C ASP A 307 13.34 -0.09 5.55
N ALA A 308 12.30 -0.89 5.31
CA ALA A 308 11.75 -1.08 3.98
C ALA A 308 10.28 -1.54 4.02
N ILE A 309 9.53 -1.07 3.05
CA ILE A 309 8.16 -1.50 2.77
C ILE A 309 8.14 -1.99 1.31
N PRO A 310 7.75 -3.25 1.03
CA PRO A 310 7.66 -3.72 -0.34
C PRO A 310 6.48 -3.05 -1.06
N ALA A 311 6.66 -2.75 -2.35
CA ALA A 311 5.60 -2.27 -3.21
C ALA A 311 4.47 -3.30 -3.31
N SER A 312 3.24 -2.86 -3.10
CA SER A 312 2.05 -3.73 -3.12
C SER A 312 1.68 -4.21 -4.51
N HIS A 313 2.01 -3.41 -5.51
CA HIS A 313 1.65 -3.65 -6.90
C HIS A 313 2.76 -3.15 -7.82
N SER A 314 2.84 -3.77 -9.00
CA SER A 314 3.68 -3.25 -10.06
C SER A 314 3.05 -2.02 -10.69
N VAL A 315 3.84 -1.00 -11.01
CA VAL A 315 3.41 0.19 -11.72
C VAL A 315 4.28 0.39 -12.96
N GLY A 316 3.63 0.57 -14.11
CA GLY A 316 4.28 0.77 -15.38
C GLY A 316 3.70 1.93 -16.19
N VAL A 317 4.52 2.43 -17.10
CA VAL A 317 4.13 3.42 -18.11
C VAL A 317 3.77 2.71 -19.39
N GLU A 318 2.61 3.07 -19.98
CA GLU A 318 2.20 2.59 -21.30
C GLU A 318 3.17 3.13 -22.37
N ALA A 319 3.78 2.23 -23.10
CA ALA A 319 4.70 2.56 -24.17
C ALA A 319 4.45 1.67 -25.42
N ARG A 320 4.87 2.13 -26.60
CA ARG A 320 4.80 1.36 -27.85
C ARG A 320 6.15 0.82 -28.25
N ASP A 321 6.18 -0.42 -28.67
CA ASP A 321 7.34 -0.99 -29.36
C ASP A 321 7.49 -0.40 -30.77
N LYS A 322 8.73 -0.06 -31.14
CA LYS A 322 9.05 0.52 -32.43
C LYS A 322 8.81 -0.46 -33.61
N VAL A 323 9.01 -1.74 -33.36
CA VAL A 323 9.02 -2.75 -34.44
C VAL A 323 7.62 -3.24 -34.79
N GLY A 324 6.75 -3.40 -33.78
CA GLY A 324 5.39 -3.96 -33.94
C GLY A 324 4.26 -3.00 -33.69
N GLY A 325 4.54 -1.78 -33.19
CA GLY A 325 3.49 -0.85 -32.73
C GLY A 325 2.65 -1.38 -31.55
N ARG A 326 3.09 -2.48 -30.93
CA ARG A 326 2.41 -3.14 -29.82
C ARG A 326 2.56 -2.29 -28.57
N LEU A 327 1.46 -2.13 -27.85
CA LEU A 327 1.46 -1.52 -26.54
C LEU A 327 2.03 -2.49 -25.51
N SER A 328 2.90 -1.98 -24.63
CA SER A 328 3.47 -2.72 -23.50
C SER A 328 3.61 -1.82 -22.29
N LEU A 329 3.73 -2.42 -21.09
CA LEU A 329 4.06 -1.70 -19.86
C LEU A 329 5.58 -1.71 -19.65
N ASP A 330 6.18 -0.54 -19.60
CA ASP A 330 7.54 -0.38 -19.09
C ASP A 330 7.48 -0.06 -17.61
N TYR A 331 7.80 -1.06 -16.78
CA TYR A 331 7.62 -0.98 -15.34
C TYR A 331 8.61 -0.03 -14.68
N LEU A 332 8.09 0.91 -13.91
CA LEU A 332 8.84 1.78 -13.02
C LEU A 332 9.18 1.03 -11.72
N VAL A 333 8.17 0.42 -11.14
CA VAL A 333 8.26 -0.38 -9.91
C VAL A 333 7.56 -1.71 -10.13
N ARG A 334 8.10 -2.77 -9.55
CA ARG A 334 7.47 -4.10 -9.54
C ARG A 334 6.99 -4.45 -8.15
N GLU A 335 5.94 -5.25 -8.05
CA GLU A 335 5.47 -5.83 -6.79
C GLU A 335 6.66 -6.46 -6.03
N GLY A 336 6.77 -6.16 -4.74
CA GLY A 336 7.86 -6.62 -3.89
C GLY A 336 9.13 -5.77 -3.92
N ASP A 337 9.24 -4.78 -4.82
CA ASP A 337 10.35 -3.82 -4.79
C ASP A 337 10.35 -3.02 -3.49
N GLN A 338 11.52 -2.77 -2.94
CA GLN A 338 11.68 -2.02 -1.70
C GLN A 338 11.40 -0.53 -1.89
N LEU A 339 10.47 0.02 -1.11
CA LEU A 339 10.12 1.44 -1.11
C LEU A 339 10.87 2.21 0.00
N PRO A 340 11.21 3.49 -0.20
CA PRO A 340 11.00 4.27 -1.43
C PRO A 340 11.96 3.85 -2.55
N LYS A 341 11.44 3.69 -3.77
CA LYS A 341 12.22 3.34 -4.95
C LYS A 341 12.34 4.52 -5.91
N LYS A 342 13.57 4.82 -6.31
CA LYS A 342 13.90 5.81 -7.34
C LYS A 342 14.47 5.14 -8.56
N GLY A 343 14.18 5.73 -9.70
CA GLY A 343 14.77 5.26 -10.94
C GLY A 343 14.69 6.29 -12.04
N LYS A 344 15.28 5.89 -13.16
CA LYS A 344 15.32 6.69 -14.37
C LYS A 344 15.06 5.79 -15.57
N LYS A 345 14.12 6.21 -16.42
CA LYS A 345 13.77 5.54 -17.67
C LYS A 345 13.86 6.52 -18.81
N THR A 346 14.31 6.06 -19.97
CA THR A 346 14.35 6.88 -21.18
C THR A 346 13.33 6.37 -22.17
N PHE A 347 12.41 7.23 -22.53
CA PHE A 347 11.41 7.00 -23.56
C PHE A 347 11.72 7.85 -24.80
N LYS A 348 11.01 7.63 -25.87
CA LYS A 348 11.08 8.46 -27.07
C LYS A 348 9.71 9.03 -27.39
N ALA A 349 9.68 10.28 -27.85
CA ALA A 349 8.46 10.90 -28.33
C ALA A 349 7.93 10.15 -29.56
N GLY A 350 6.68 9.69 -29.52
CA GLY A 350 6.04 9.02 -30.67
C GLY A 350 5.75 9.98 -31.80
N GLU A 351 5.43 11.22 -31.50
CA GLU A 351 5.08 12.28 -32.43
C GLU A 351 5.74 13.61 -32.04
N SER A 352 5.74 14.56 -33.00
CA SER A 352 6.33 15.86 -32.74
C SER A 352 5.36 16.80 -32.01
N LEU A 353 5.83 17.48 -30.96
CA LEU A 353 5.08 18.47 -30.21
C LEU A 353 5.73 19.85 -30.35
N LYS A 354 4.99 20.83 -30.87
CA LYS A 354 5.47 22.19 -31.07
C LYS A 354 5.06 23.09 -29.91
N ALA A 355 5.93 24.01 -29.51
CA ALA A 355 5.61 25.08 -28.55
C ALA A 355 4.33 25.83 -28.92
N GLY A 356 3.47 26.08 -27.94
CA GLY A 356 2.18 26.78 -28.10
C GLY A 356 1.10 25.99 -28.82
N SER A 357 1.35 24.72 -29.23
CA SER A 357 0.33 23.89 -29.89
C SER A 357 -0.66 23.28 -28.86
N ALA A 358 -1.84 22.87 -29.35
CA ALA A 358 -2.84 22.18 -28.53
C ALA A 358 -2.52 20.69 -28.27
N GLY A 359 -1.47 20.16 -28.89
CA GLY A 359 -1.04 18.76 -28.70
C GLY A 359 -0.40 18.50 -27.33
N SER A 360 -0.25 17.23 -27.00
CA SER A 360 0.41 16.81 -25.76
C SER A 360 1.09 15.45 -25.88
N ILE A 361 2.12 15.23 -25.09
CA ILE A 361 2.76 13.93 -24.89
C ILE A 361 2.24 13.37 -23.55
N LYS A 362 1.73 12.14 -23.56
CA LYS A 362 1.01 11.54 -22.43
C LYS A 362 1.71 10.31 -21.90
N PHE A 363 2.07 10.34 -20.63
CA PHE A 363 2.56 9.18 -19.88
C PHE A 363 1.40 8.60 -19.10
N LYS A 364 0.78 7.54 -19.59
CA LYS A 364 -0.30 6.84 -18.91
C LYS A 364 0.30 5.81 -17.96
N LEU A 365 -0.10 5.88 -16.68
CA LEU A 365 0.35 4.99 -15.63
C LEU A 365 -0.73 3.94 -15.34
N TRP A 366 -0.28 2.72 -15.24
CA TRP A 366 -1.11 1.55 -14.97
C TRP A 366 -0.52 0.76 -13.80
N GLU A 367 -1.40 0.29 -12.91
CA GLU A 367 -1.08 -0.59 -11.80
C GLU A 367 -1.52 -2.01 -12.14
N GLY A 368 -0.60 -2.97 -12.04
CA GLY A 368 -0.80 -4.39 -12.30
C GLY A 368 0.24 -5.01 -13.22
N ASP A 369 0.14 -6.32 -13.42
CA ASP A 369 1.11 -7.14 -14.14
C ASP A 369 0.59 -7.69 -15.48
N ILE A 370 -0.60 -7.26 -15.91
CA ILE A 370 -1.19 -7.74 -17.16
C ILE A 370 -0.49 -7.06 -18.33
N SER A 371 0.27 -7.86 -19.09
CA SER A 371 1.03 -7.35 -20.24
C SER A 371 0.18 -7.18 -21.50
N ASP A 372 -0.92 -7.92 -21.62
CA ASP A 372 -1.81 -7.89 -22.78
C ASP A 372 -3.20 -8.47 -22.46
N PRO A 373 -4.28 -7.68 -22.55
CA PRO A 373 -4.29 -6.25 -22.91
C PRO A 373 -3.95 -5.35 -21.70
N ILE A 374 -3.21 -4.27 -21.95
CA ILE A 374 -2.78 -3.32 -20.90
C ILE A 374 -3.95 -2.70 -20.15
N ASN A 375 -5.05 -2.41 -20.86
CA ASN A 375 -6.25 -1.81 -20.28
C ASN A 375 -7.04 -2.74 -19.32
N ASP A 376 -6.60 -3.98 -19.15
CA ASP A 376 -7.10 -4.85 -18.09
C ASP A 376 -6.42 -4.54 -16.73
N ASN A 377 -5.32 -3.78 -16.72
CA ASN A 377 -4.74 -3.23 -15.50
C ASN A 377 -5.55 -2.04 -14.98
N ARG A 378 -5.25 -1.61 -13.76
CA ARG A 378 -5.88 -0.44 -13.16
C ARG A 378 -5.21 0.84 -13.65
N PHE A 379 -5.97 1.73 -14.28
CA PHE A 379 -5.48 3.06 -14.65
C PHE A 379 -5.37 3.94 -13.39
N ILE A 380 -4.16 4.43 -13.09
CA ILE A 380 -3.90 5.26 -11.90
C ILE A 380 -3.69 6.73 -12.22
N GLY A 381 -3.50 7.07 -13.48
CA GLY A 381 -3.41 8.45 -13.89
C GLY A 381 -2.56 8.69 -15.14
N MET A 382 -2.48 9.94 -15.50
CA MET A 382 -1.75 10.39 -16.69
C MET A 382 -0.96 11.65 -16.36
N PHE A 383 0.33 11.61 -16.66
CA PHE A 383 1.19 12.80 -16.73
C PHE A 383 1.22 13.31 -18.17
N GLU A 384 1.02 14.60 -18.36
CA GLU A 384 0.88 15.21 -19.67
C GLU A 384 1.83 16.40 -19.82
N ILE A 385 2.58 16.43 -20.90
CA ILE A 385 3.38 17.58 -21.35
C ILE A 385 2.63 18.20 -22.52
N LYS A 386 2.15 19.41 -22.37
CA LYS A 386 1.42 20.14 -23.42
C LYS A 386 2.35 21.05 -24.19
N GLY A 387 2.02 21.31 -25.46
CA GLY A 387 2.73 22.32 -26.24
C GLY A 387 2.70 23.72 -25.60
N THR A 388 1.72 24.00 -24.77
CA THR A 388 1.60 25.25 -23.99
C THR A 388 2.48 25.32 -22.74
N ASP A 389 3.16 24.24 -22.39
CA ASP A 389 4.00 24.18 -21.19
C ASP A 389 5.45 24.63 -21.45
N PHE A 390 5.77 24.96 -22.69
CA PHE A 390 7.07 25.52 -23.08
C PHE A 390 6.89 26.58 -24.18
N ASP A 391 7.77 27.60 -24.16
CA ASP A 391 7.59 28.83 -24.95
C ASP A 391 8.25 28.77 -26.31
N ASP A 392 9.25 27.90 -26.50
CA ASP A 392 10.02 27.83 -27.76
C ASP A 392 10.48 26.39 -28.07
N GLY A 393 10.66 26.12 -29.37
CA GLY A 393 11.20 24.87 -29.87
C GLY A 393 10.13 23.83 -30.25
N VAL A 394 10.65 22.65 -30.61
CA VAL A 394 9.86 21.47 -30.98
C VAL A 394 10.46 20.23 -30.35
N ILE A 395 9.66 19.47 -29.65
CA ILE A 395 10.01 18.09 -29.28
C ILE A 395 9.75 17.24 -30.53
N ALA A 396 10.78 16.88 -31.23
CA ALA A 396 10.63 16.10 -32.46
C ALA A 396 10.23 14.65 -32.17
N ALA A 397 9.53 13.99 -33.09
CA ALA A 397 9.32 12.56 -33.03
C ALA A 397 10.66 11.83 -32.91
N GLY A 398 10.77 10.89 -31.97
CA GLY A 398 12.01 10.19 -31.62
C GLY A 398 12.93 10.93 -30.64
N ALA A 399 12.60 12.16 -30.23
CA ALA A 399 13.35 12.87 -29.19
C ALA A 399 13.32 12.09 -27.86
N GLU A 400 14.43 12.17 -27.12
CA GLU A 400 14.54 11.52 -25.83
C GLU A 400 13.71 12.25 -24.75
N LEU A 401 12.97 11.45 -24.00
CA LEU A 401 12.17 11.85 -22.83
C LEU A 401 12.74 11.10 -21.64
N ILE A 402 13.44 11.80 -20.76
CA ILE A 402 14.09 11.21 -19.61
C ILE A 402 13.13 11.31 -18.43
N CYS A 403 12.51 10.21 -18.07
CA CYS A 403 11.58 10.11 -16.94
C CYS A 403 12.34 9.69 -15.67
N GLU A 404 12.48 10.60 -14.73
CA GLU A 404 12.94 10.31 -13.38
C GLU A 404 11.71 10.13 -12.49
N TYR A 405 11.71 9.06 -11.70
CA TYR A 405 10.57 8.71 -10.87
C TYR A 405 11.00 8.35 -9.45
N GLU A 406 10.09 8.58 -8.53
CA GLU A 406 10.21 8.13 -7.14
C GLU A 406 8.84 7.62 -6.68
N GLU A 407 8.77 6.34 -6.31
CA GLU A 407 7.66 5.80 -5.53
C GLU A 407 8.03 5.85 -4.05
N LEU A 408 7.22 6.56 -3.29
CA LEU A 408 7.39 6.73 -1.86
C LEU A 408 6.86 5.51 -1.09
N ASP A 409 7.25 5.38 0.16
CA ASP A 409 6.72 4.40 1.11
C ASP A 409 5.19 4.44 1.31
N SER A 410 4.58 5.57 0.98
CA SER A 410 3.12 5.76 0.97
C SER A 410 2.43 5.26 -0.32
N GLY A 411 3.17 4.70 -1.28
CA GLY A 411 2.65 4.34 -2.61
C GLY A 411 2.42 5.53 -3.54
N ASN A 412 2.77 6.76 -3.12
CA ASN A 412 2.70 7.92 -4.00
C ASN A 412 3.85 7.91 -5.01
N ILE A 413 3.54 8.14 -6.28
CA ILE A 413 4.50 8.22 -7.36
C ILE A 413 4.66 9.66 -7.81
N VAL A 414 5.89 10.12 -7.84
CA VAL A 414 6.29 11.43 -8.36
C VAL A 414 7.08 11.22 -9.65
N LEU A 415 6.75 11.94 -10.69
CA LEU A 415 7.42 11.91 -11.98
C LEU A 415 8.01 13.28 -12.33
N GLU A 416 9.21 13.26 -12.87
CA GLU A 416 9.84 14.39 -13.52
C GLU A 416 10.35 13.94 -14.90
N VAL A 417 9.95 14.66 -15.96
CA VAL A 417 10.38 14.34 -17.32
C VAL A 417 11.23 15.47 -17.86
N SER A 418 12.49 15.18 -18.12
CA SER A 418 13.43 16.09 -18.78
C SER A 418 13.47 15.80 -20.27
N VAL A 419 13.44 16.88 -21.08
CA VAL A 419 13.50 16.83 -22.54
C VAL A 419 14.73 17.60 -23.01
N PRO A 420 15.87 16.91 -23.22
CA PRO A 420 17.14 17.57 -23.55
C PRO A 420 17.09 18.43 -24.81
N SER A 421 16.28 18.04 -25.80
CA SER A 421 16.18 18.75 -27.10
C SER A 421 15.66 20.20 -26.99
N ILE A 422 14.94 20.52 -25.92
CA ILE A 422 14.41 21.86 -25.64
C ILE A 422 14.92 22.40 -24.31
N SER A 423 15.87 21.71 -23.67
CA SER A 423 16.36 22.03 -22.30
C SER A 423 15.24 22.21 -21.28
N GLY A 424 14.11 21.51 -21.49
CA GLY A 424 12.92 21.58 -20.65
C GLY A 424 12.88 20.48 -19.58
N SER A 425 12.31 20.78 -18.41
CA SER A 425 11.98 19.82 -17.37
C SER A 425 10.54 20.06 -16.91
N PHE A 426 9.77 18.99 -16.83
CA PHE A 426 8.34 19.01 -16.50
C PHE A 426 8.10 18.09 -15.30
N GLN A 427 7.48 18.65 -14.26
CA GLN A 427 7.14 17.88 -13.04
C GLN A 427 5.65 17.59 -13.00
N SER A 428 5.30 16.41 -12.53
CA SER A 428 3.91 16.09 -12.27
C SER A 428 3.40 16.95 -11.11
N GLY A 429 2.51 17.88 -11.38
CA GLY A 429 1.83 18.69 -10.36
C GLY A 429 0.82 17.90 -9.52
N ARG A 430 0.71 16.58 -9.73
CA ARG A 430 -0.19 15.65 -9.03
C ARG A 430 0.60 14.43 -8.58
N ASN A 431 0.31 13.98 -7.38
CA ASN A 431 0.71 12.65 -6.95
C ASN A 431 -0.16 11.63 -7.67
N PHE A 432 0.47 10.65 -8.32
CA PHE A 432 -0.24 9.48 -8.83
C PHE A 432 -0.37 8.51 -7.68
N TYR A 433 -1.58 8.31 -7.22
CA TYR A 433 -1.87 7.42 -6.11
C TYR A 433 -2.88 6.36 -6.56
N SER A 434 -2.60 5.11 -6.25
CA SER A 434 -3.45 3.99 -6.60
C SER A 434 -4.84 4.05 -5.94
N SER A 435 -4.95 4.71 -4.81
CA SER A 435 -6.22 4.89 -4.13
C SER A 435 -6.67 6.36 -4.15
N GLN A 436 -7.35 6.77 -5.22
CA GLN A 436 -8.24 7.93 -5.14
C GLN A 436 -9.52 7.57 -4.38
N GLU A 437 -9.38 7.08 -3.16
CA GLU A 437 -10.51 6.70 -2.30
C GLU A 437 -11.45 7.85 -1.90
N GLY A 438 -11.20 9.07 -2.34
CA GLY A 438 -11.99 10.24 -2.00
C GLY A 438 -12.91 10.79 -3.10
N LYS A 439 -12.89 10.25 -4.33
CA LYS A 439 -13.63 10.82 -5.46
C LYS A 439 -14.23 9.80 -6.43
N VAL A 440 -14.41 8.58 -5.99
CA VAL A 440 -15.08 7.57 -6.82
C VAL A 440 -16.59 7.82 -6.72
N ASP A 441 -17.21 8.14 -7.84
CA ASP A 441 -18.67 8.22 -7.94
C ASP A 441 -19.24 6.81 -7.86
N TYR A 442 -19.62 6.39 -6.68
CA TYR A 442 -20.17 5.06 -6.42
C TYR A 442 -21.54 4.83 -7.04
N THR A 443 -22.24 5.87 -7.49
CA THR A 443 -23.58 5.77 -8.09
C THR A 443 -23.58 5.05 -9.44
N ASN A 444 -22.46 5.08 -10.18
CA ASN A 444 -22.35 4.42 -11.48
C ASN A 444 -21.42 3.19 -11.46
N GLN A 445 -20.77 2.89 -10.32
CA GLN A 445 -19.78 1.81 -10.26
C GLN A 445 -20.40 0.42 -10.43
N ALA A 446 -21.53 0.14 -9.83
CA ALA A 446 -22.16 -1.17 -9.94
C ALA A 446 -22.49 -1.52 -11.40
N LYS A 447 -22.95 -0.54 -12.19
CA LYS A 447 -23.18 -0.73 -13.63
C LYS A 447 -21.87 -1.00 -14.38
N ASN A 448 -20.83 -0.23 -14.09
CA ASN A 448 -19.52 -0.43 -14.71
C ASN A 448 -18.90 -1.79 -14.33
N ILE A 449 -19.08 -2.23 -13.10
CA ILE A 449 -18.63 -3.54 -12.62
C ILE A 449 -19.37 -4.66 -13.36
N GLN A 450 -20.70 -4.55 -13.50
CA GLN A 450 -21.49 -5.52 -14.26
C GLN A 450 -21.05 -5.58 -15.72
N GLU A 451 -20.91 -4.44 -16.40
CA GLU A 451 -20.43 -4.39 -17.79
C GLU A 451 -19.04 -5.01 -17.95
N GLN A 452 -18.14 -4.78 -17.01
CA GLN A 452 -16.80 -5.37 -17.02
C GLN A 452 -16.82 -6.86 -16.71
N SER A 453 -17.66 -7.31 -15.77
CA SER A 453 -17.89 -8.73 -15.48
C SER A 453 -18.41 -9.46 -16.69
N ASP A 454 -19.49 -8.97 -17.32
CA ASP A 454 -20.10 -9.59 -18.50
C ASP A 454 -19.11 -9.70 -19.68
N HIS A 455 -18.37 -8.63 -19.94
CA HIS A 455 -17.35 -8.63 -20.98
C HIS A 455 -16.20 -9.62 -20.67
N THR A 456 -15.81 -9.73 -19.41
CA THR A 456 -14.75 -10.64 -18.99
C THR A 456 -15.23 -12.09 -19.00
N LEU A 457 -16.50 -12.37 -18.63
CA LEU A 457 -17.12 -13.68 -18.74
C LEU A 457 -17.18 -14.17 -20.20
N GLN A 458 -17.53 -13.31 -21.15
CA GLN A 458 -17.50 -13.67 -22.57
C GLN A 458 -16.09 -14.10 -23.02
N ARG A 459 -15.06 -13.36 -22.61
CA ARG A 459 -13.67 -13.70 -22.92
C ARG A 459 -13.24 -15.01 -22.25
N LEU A 460 -13.71 -15.24 -21.03
CA LEU A 460 -13.48 -16.49 -20.30
C LEU A 460 -14.11 -17.67 -21.04
N ASP A 461 -15.36 -17.58 -21.47
CA ASP A 461 -16.06 -18.64 -22.20
C ASP A 461 -15.37 -18.96 -23.53
N GLU A 462 -14.91 -17.94 -24.26
CA GLU A 462 -14.11 -18.13 -25.46
C GLU A 462 -12.78 -18.85 -25.19
N MET A 463 -12.16 -18.60 -24.06
CA MET A 463 -10.90 -19.23 -23.66
C MET A 463 -11.14 -20.65 -23.17
N ALA A 464 -12.13 -20.88 -22.30
CA ALA A 464 -12.51 -22.19 -21.78
C ALA A 464 -12.94 -23.18 -22.88
N SER A 465 -13.47 -22.67 -24.01
CA SER A 465 -13.75 -23.51 -25.18
C SER A 465 -12.50 -24.09 -25.86
N LYS A 466 -11.33 -23.54 -25.57
CA LYS A 466 -10.04 -23.87 -26.25
C LYS A 466 -8.99 -24.45 -25.33
N VAL A 467 -9.12 -24.19 -24.03
CA VAL A 467 -8.10 -24.51 -23.02
C VAL A 467 -8.80 -25.02 -21.77
N ASP A 468 -8.33 -26.16 -21.25
CA ASP A 468 -8.75 -26.71 -19.96
C ASP A 468 -7.71 -26.33 -18.90
N ASP A 469 -8.04 -25.32 -18.07
CA ASP A 469 -7.13 -24.77 -17.05
C ASP A 469 -7.93 -24.43 -15.78
N PRO A 470 -7.55 -24.91 -14.60
CA PRO A 470 -8.29 -24.69 -13.36
C PRO A 470 -8.42 -23.20 -12.98
N ARG A 471 -7.55 -22.33 -13.47
CA ARG A 471 -7.62 -20.89 -13.26
C ARG A 471 -8.84 -20.25 -13.93
N LEU A 472 -9.34 -20.85 -15.00
CA LEU A 472 -10.55 -20.38 -15.67
C LEU A 472 -11.80 -20.58 -14.79
N GLU A 473 -11.87 -21.68 -14.04
CA GLU A 473 -12.95 -21.90 -13.09
C GLU A 473 -12.88 -20.92 -11.91
N GLN A 474 -11.69 -20.68 -11.36
CA GLN A 474 -11.48 -19.68 -10.33
C GLN A 474 -11.86 -18.27 -10.81
N ALA A 475 -11.52 -17.92 -12.05
CA ALA A 475 -11.91 -16.64 -12.64
C ALA A 475 -13.44 -16.54 -12.81
N ARG A 476 -14.10 -17.64 -13.17
CA ARG A 476 -15.57 -17.70 -13.29
C ARG A 476 -16.25 -17.43 -11.97
N GLU A 477 -15.86 -18.14 -10.92
CA GLU A 477 -16.43 -17.94 -9.57
C GLU A 477 -16.33 -16.48 -9.12
N LYS A 478 -15.18 -15.84 -9.35
CA LYS A 478 -14.98 -14.43 -9.01
C LYS A 478 -15.89 -13.48 -9.81
N LEU A 479 -16.03 -13.72 -11.10
CA LEU A 479 -16.89 -12.92 -11.96
C LEU A 479 -18.38 -13.10 -11.64
N GLU A 480 -18.80 -14.31 -11.30
CA GLU A 480 -20.17 -14.60 -10.86
C GLU A 480 -20.47 -13.88 -9.54
N GLN A 481 -19.54 -13.92 -8.57
CA GLN A 481 -19.65 -13.16 -7.31
C GLN A 481 -19.74 -11.65 -7.57
N ALA A 482 -18.87 -11.11 -8.42
CA ALA A 482 -18.88 -9.69 -8.79
C ALA A 482 -20.17 -9.28 -9.52
N SER A 483 -20.76 -10.15 -10.34
CA SER A 483 -21.98 -9.87 -11.09
C SER A 483 -23.25 -9.82 -10.24
N THR A 484 -23.22 -10.40 -9.03
CA THR A 484 -24.37 -10.39 -8.10
C THR A 484 -24.61 -9.03 -7.44
N ILE A 485 -23.75 -8.05 -7.66
CA ILE A 485 -23.90 -6.71 -7.12
C ILE A 485 -25.14 -6.04 -7.69
N LYS A 486 -26.07 -5.71 -6.82
CA LYS A 486 -27.23 -4.90 -7.16
C LYS A 486 -26.86 -3.42 -7.24
N THR A 487 -27.25 -2.79 -8.34
CA THR A 487 -26.92 -1.39 -8.67
C THR A 487 -27.36 -0.38 -7.61
N ASP A 488 -28.39 -0.67 -6.85
CA ASP A 488 -29.02 0.27 -5.92
C ASP A 488 -28.63 0.05 -4.45
N GLU A 489 -27.89 -1.01 -4.13
CA GLU A 489 -27.62 -1.46 -2.76
C GLU A 489 -26.14 -1.57 -2.41
N ALA A 490 -25.22 -1.39 -3.38
CA ALA A 490 -23.80 -1.61 -3.15
C ALA A 490 -23.21 -0.53 -2.26
N ASP A 491 -22.88 -0.89 -1.01
CA ASP A 491 -22.00 -0.05 -0.21
C ASP A 491 -20.59 0.02 -0.86
N PRO A 492 -19.79 1.06 -0.53
CA PRO A 492 -18.47 1.25 -1.14
C PRO A 492 -17.52 0.06 -1.01
N GLU A 493 -17.60 -0.70 0.10
CA GLU A 493 -16.75 -1.87 0.33
C GLU A 493 -17.15 -3.03 -0.58
N THR A 494 -18.45 -3.26 -0.75
CA THR A 494 -18.98 -4.28 -1.66
C THR A 494 -18.62 -3.97 -3.11
N ALA A 495 -18.73 -2.70 -3.53
CA ALA A 495 -18.33 -2.27 -4.87
C ALA A 495 -16.82 -2.43 -5.10
N LYS A 496 -16.00 -2.12 -4.09
CA LYS A 496 -14.55 -2.31 -4.15
C LYS A 496 -14.20 -3.79 -4.29
N GLN A 497 -14.78 -4.67 -3.46
CA GLN A 497 -14.55 -6.11 -3.54
C GLN A 497 -14.86 -6.67 -4.92
N ALA A 498 -16.01 -6.33 -5.48
CA ALA A 498 -16.38 -6.82 -6.79
C ALA A 498 -15.45 -6.28 -7.90
N MET A 499 -14.96 -5.06 -7.77
CA MET A 499 -13.95 -4.55 -8.69
C MET A 499 -12.64 -5.32 -8.56
N ASP A 500 -12.21 -5.66 -7.35
CA ASP A 500 -11.01 -6.45 -7.09
C ASP A 500 -11.18 -7.88 -7.63
N ASP A 501 -12.36 -8.49 -7.50
CA ASP A 501 -12.67 -9.81 -8.07
C ASP A 501 -12.66 -9.80 -9.60
N VAL A 502 -13.20 -8.76 -10.24
CA VAL A 502 -13.09 -8.58 -11.69
C VAL A 502 -11.64 -8.42 -12.12
N GLN A 503 -10.84 -7.68 -11.36
CA GLN A 503 -9.43 -7.46 -11.67
C GLN A 503 -8.62 -8.75 -11.55
N GLU A 504 -8.86 -9.54 -10.51
CA GLU A 504 -8.20 -10.83 -10.32
C GLU A 504 -8.62 -11.84 -11.40
N ALA A 505 -9.88 -11.87 -11.80
CA ALA A 505 -10.34 -12.70 -12.91
C ALA A 505 -9.62 -12.34 -14.23
N LYS A 506 -9.45 -11.05 -14.52
CA LYS A 506 -8.69 -10.58 -15.69
C LYS A 506 -7.23 -11.04 -15.61
N ARG A 507 -6.62 -11.00 -14.42
CA ARG A 507 -5.25 -11.45 -14.18
C ARG A 507 -5.11 -12.96 -14.44
N LEU A 508 -6.03 -13.78 -13.92
CA LEU A 508 -6.05 -15.23 -14.16
C LEU A 508 -6.19 -15.55 -15.65
N LEU A 509 -7.08 -14.87 -16.37
CA LEU A 509 -7.21 -15.00 -17.82
C LEU A 509 -5.92 -14.64 -18.57
N ALA A 510 -5.25 -13.57 -18.18
CA ALA A 510 -4.01 -13.14 -18.80
C ALA A 510 -2.86 -14.14 -18.56
N LEU A 511 -2.77 -14.73 -17.36
CA LEU A 511 -1.80 -15.78 -17.02
C LEU A 511 -2.04 -17.04 -17.85
N THR A 512 -3.28 -17.52 -17.90
CA THR A 512 -3.67 -18.68 -18.72
C THR A 512 -3.33 -18.45 -20.19
N ARG A 513 -3.68 -17.28 -20.74
CA ARG A 513 -3.36 -16.91 -22.10
C ARG A 513 -1.84 -16.92 -22.36
N LYS A 514 -1.05 -16.38 -21.44
CA LYS A 514 0.42 -16.28 -21.57
C LYS A 514 1.09 -17.66 -21.61
N GLU A 515 0.65 -18.60 -20.79
CA GLU A 515 1.19 -19.95 -20.74
C GLU A 515 0.83 -20.75 -22.00
N HIS A 516 -0.43 -20.75 -22.40
CA HIS A 516 -0.87 -21.46 -23.60
C HIS A 516 -0.43 -20.85 -24.92
N LEU A 517 -0.01 -19.56 -24.94
CA LEU A 517 0.65 -18.96 -26.10
C LEU A 517 2.14 -19.27 -26.15
N LYS A 518 2.81 -19.51 -25.01
CA LYS A 518 4.22 -19.94 -24.98
C LYS A 518 4.39 -21.31 -25.63
N ASP A 519 3.48 -22.25 -25.41
CA ASP A 519 3.52 -23.58 -26.02
C ASP A 519 3.44 -23.57 -27.57
N ARG A 520 3.03 -22.43 -28.15
CA ARG A 520 2.99 -22.25 -29.62
C ARG A 520 4.15 -21.43 -30.20
N SER A 521 5.01 -20.81 -29.38
CA SER A 521 5.97 -19.81 -29.85
C SER A 521 7.42 -20.04 -29.41
N GLU A 522 7.81 -21.25 -29.01
CA GLU A 522 9.22 -21.55 -28.67
C GLU A 522 10.21 -21.49 -29.85
N GLU A 523 9.78 -21.08 -31.06
CA GLU A 523 10.67 -21.01 -32.23
C GLU A 523 11.31 -19.64 -32.53
N HIS A 524 10.92 -18.52 -31.91
CA HIS A 524 11.57 -17.22 -32.21
C HIS A 524 11.53 -16.24 -31.04
N THR A 525 12.57 -16.11 -30.25
CA THR A 525 12.91 -14.82 -29.64
C THR A 525 14.38 -14.68 -29.27
N SER A 526 15.11 -13.88 -30.06
CA SER A 526 16.25 -13.13 -29.57
C SER A 526 15.72 -11.82 -28.97
N GLU A 527 15.89 -11.63 -27.66
CA GLU A 527 15.59 -10.37 -26.96
C GLU A 527 16.57 -9.27 -27.42
N LEU A 528 16.17 -8.51 -28.41
CA LEU A 528 16.76 -7.20 -28.70
C LEU A 528 15.94 -6.18 -27.87
N GLN A 529 16.56 -5.54 -26.90
CA GLN A 529 16.01 -4.38 -26.19
C GLN A 529 15.79 -3.24 -27.19
N SER A 530 14.59 -3.15 -27.72
CA SER A 530 14.20 -2.04 -28.60
C SER A 530 13.79 -0.83 -27.76
N PRO A 531 14.13 0.41 -28.17
CA PRO A 531 13.71 1.61 -27.44
C PRO A 531 12.19 1.76 -27.47
N MET A 532 11.61 2.05 -26.28
CA MET A 532 10.17 2.23 -26.07
C MET A 532 9.72 3.65 -26.44
N PHE A 533 8.56 3.78 -27.05
CA PHE A 533 7.95 5.04 -27.48
C PHE A 533 6.69 5.36 -26.66
N ILE A 534 6.55 6.64 -26.32
CA ILE A 534 5.33 7.20 -25.72
C ILE A 534 4.48 7.79 -26.83
N SER A 535 3.19 7.42 -26.87
CA SER A 535 2.23 7.89 -27.87
C SER A 535 1.32 9.00 -27.32
N TYR A 536 0.63 9.68 -28.25
CA TYR A 536 -0.35 10.75 -28.00
C TYR A 536 -1.53 10.28 -27.14
#